data_1eca8e50d96cdba5dbff0dc4f9d607c2
#
_entry.id   1eca8e50d96cdba5dbff0dc4f9d607c2
#
_cell.length_a   1.000
_cell.length_b   1.000
_cell.length_c   1.000
_cell.angle_alpha   90.00
_cell.angle_beta   90.00
_cell.angle_gamma   90.00
#
_symmetry.space_group_name_H-M   'P 1'
#
loop_
_entity.id
_entity.type
_entity.pdbx_description
1 polymer ?
#
loop_
_entity_poly.entity_id
_entity_poly.type
_entity_poly.pdbx_seq_one_letter_code
_entity_poly.pdbx_strand_id
1 'polypeptide(L)'
;MSFKRNIFMAIMASLCVTTMQAQDLTIKLWDNATAPHSNHLSGPEKDEGQERVSNITEAVLYIYEADAAKATGQAGVICPGGGYRLLAMGHEGHDYAKWMAENGITTAVLKYRMPNGTPQVPMEDAAEALRYMKEEYRGKASIKQLGIMGFSAGGHLAASTAVGSLKANGDTSARAALRPDFAVLFYPVVTGHPQQTHKGSYDYLLGTERTQELTDKWSPELIAGKDAPQTLMILSSDDASVPPINSTKFYNVLREMGIPASINILPSGGHGWGFRDSFKYKAIWQETMMQWMESIRK
;
A
#
# COMPACT_ATOMS: atom_id res chain seq x y z
N MET A 1 -20.15 -48.73 -54.32
CA MET A 1 -20.76 -48.35 -53.05
C MET A 1 -19.64 -47.81 -52.14
N SER A 2 -19.55 -46.48 -52.03
CA SER A 2 -18.48 -45.79 -51.26
C SER A 2 -19.12 -45.20 -50.02
N PHE A 3 -18.76 -45.71 -48.84
CA PHE A 3 -19.21 -45.20 -47.55
C PHE A 3 -18.32 -43.96 -47.13
N LYS A 4 -18.89 -42.77 -47.20
CA LYS A 4 -18.27 -41.56 -46.58
C LYS A 4 -18.54 -41.57 -45.10
N ARG A 5 -17.49 -41.75 -44.28
CA ARG A 5 -17.50 -41.53 -42.83
C ARG A 5 -17.36 -40.01 -42.52
N ASN A 6 -18.43 -39.40 -42.07
CA ASN A 6 -18.39 -38.04 -41.51
C ASN A 6 -17.84 -38.12 -40.09
N ILE A 7 -16.66 -37.55 -39.88
CA ILE A 7 -16.09 -37.35 -38.55
C ILE A 7 -16.61 -36.00 -38.06
N PHE A 8 -17.52 -36.02 -37.09
CA PHE A 8 -17.88 -34.81 -36.31
C PHE A 8 -16.80 -34.55 -35.29
N MET A 9 -16.03 -33.49 -35.50
CA MET A 9 -15.06 -32.98 -34.55
C MET A 9 -15.79 -32.04 -33.60
N ALA A 10 -16.11 -32.51 -32.38
CA ALA A 10 -16.67 -31.66 -31.32
C ALA A 10 -15.55 -30.77 -30.74
N ILE A 11 -15.60 -29.47 -31.03
CA ILE A 11 -14.75 -28.50 -30.42
C ILE A 11 -15.33 -28.20 -29.02
N MET A 12 -14.72 -28.76 -27.97
CA MET A 12 -14.97 -28.34 -26.59
C MET A 12 -14.33 -26.98 -26.39
N ALA A 13 -15.13 -25.92 -26.43
CA ALA A 13 -14.74 -24.61 -25.95
C ALA A 13 -14.69 -24.66 -24.41
N SER A 14 -13.48 -24.71 -23.84
CA SER A 14 -13.27 -24.53 -22.41
C SER A 14 -13.58 -23.07 -22.07
N LEU A 15 -14.77 -22.82 -21.50
CA LEU A 15 -15.03 -21.53 -20.84
C LEU A 15 -14.14 -21.46 -19.60
N CYS A 16 -13.08 -20.70 -19.71
CA CYS A 16 -12.32 -20.25 -18.53
C CYS A 16 -13.19 -19.23 -17.79
N VAL A 17 -14.01 -19.69 -16.84
CA VAL A 17 -14.70 -18.82 -15.90
C VAL A 17 -13.63 -18.30 -14.95
N THR A 18 -13.11 -17.12 -15.20
CA THR A 18 -12.31 -16.37 -14.20
C THR A 18 -13.28 -15.96 -13.10
N THR A 19 -13.37 -16.76 -12.05
CA THR A 19 -14.01 -16.33 -10.81
C THR A 19 -13.20 -15.15 -10.28
N MET A 20 -13.80 -13.95 -10.28
CA MET A 20 -13.23 -12.81 -9.56
C MET A 20 -13.16 -13.23 -8.09
N GLN A 21 -11.93 -13.41 -7.58
CA GLN A 21 -11.73 -13.76 -6.20
C GLN A 21 -12.13 -12.55 -5.33
N ALA A 22 -13.22 -12.71 -4.59
CA ALA A 22 -13.60 -11.76 -3.56
C ALA A 22 -12.59 -11.84 -2.40
N GLN A 23 -12.51 -10.78 -1.57
CA GLN A 23 -11.75 -10.84 -0.32
C GLN A 23 -12.24 -11.99 0.57
N ASP A 24 -11.33 -12.67 1.25
CA ASP A 24 -11.67 -13.77 2.16
C ASP A 24 -12.31 -13.27 3.46
N LEU A 25 -11.82 -12.14 4.00
CA LEU A 25 -12.31 -11.54 5.24
C LEU A 25 -12.44 -10.03 5.10
N THR A 26 -13.42 -9.47 5.82
CA THR A 26 -13.60 -8.02 5.98
C THR A 26 -13.64 -7.70 7.48
N ILE A 27 -12.72 -6.86 7.94
CA ILE A 27 -12.57 -6.51 9.36
C ILE A 27 -12.71 -5.00 9.51
N LYS A 28 -13.70 -4.55 10.27
CA LYS A 28 -13.77 -3.16 10.73
C LYS A 28 -12.79 -3.00 11.89
N LEU A 29 -11.81 -2.12 11.75
CA LEU A 29 -10.88 -1.78 12.81
C LEU A 29 -11.53 -0.85 13.82
N TRP A 30 -12.02 0.29 13.37
CA TRP A 30 -12.74 1.30 14.15
C TRP A 30 -13.37 2.37 13.25
N ASP A 31 -14.07 3.30 13.87
CA ASP A 31 -14.60 4.51 13.23
C ASP A 31 -14.17 5.76 14.02
N ASN A 32 -14.64 6.93 13.59
CA ASN A 32 -14.33 8.19 14.25
C ASN A 32 -14.75 8.28 15.73
N ALA A 33 -15.71 7.47 16.17
CA ALA A 33 -16.19 7.50 17.56
C ALA A 33 -15.34 6.61 18.47
N THR A 34 -14.69 5.59 17.92
CA THR A 34 -13.93 4.58 18.69
C THR A 34 -12.42 4.66 18.51
N ALA A 35 -11.95 5.35 17.50
CA ALA A 35 -10.53 5.59 17.25
C ALA A 35 -9.96 6.70 18.15
N PRO A 36 -8.63 6.74 18.38
CA PRO A 36 -8.00 7.79 19.22
C PRO A 36 -8.19 9.20 18.69
N HIS A 37 -8.11 9.39 17.36
CA HIS A 37 -8.39 10.67 16.71
C HIS A 37 -9.53 10.53 15.72
N SER A 38 -10.35 11.57 15.62
CA SER A 38 -11.40 11.72 14.61
C SER A 38 -10.93 12.61 13.46
N ASN A 39 -11.35 12.32 12.23
CA ASN A 39 -11.15 13.22 11.09
C ASN A 39 -12.26 14.29 10.96
N HIS A 40 -13.23 14.28 11.87
CA HIS A 40 -14.37 15.20 11.88
C HIS A 40 -15.25 15.18 10.61
N LEU A 41 -15.07 14.19 9.75
CA LEU A 41 -15.97 13.96 8.61
C LEU A 41 -17.21 13.20 9.07
N SER A 42 -18.29 13.38 8.34
CA SER A 42 -19.57 12.73 8.58
C SER A 42 -20.29 12.43 7.26
N GLY A 43 -21.36 11.65 7.36
CA GLY A 43 -22.14 11.21 6.21
C GLY A 43 -21.54 9.99 5.50
N PRO A 44 -22.19 9.50 4.44
CA PRO A 44 -21.77 8.30 3.75
C PRO A 44 -20.48 8.52 2.95
N GLU A 45 -19.76 7.44 2.75
CA GLU A 45 -18.69 7.35 1.77
C GLU A 45 -19.23 7.73 0.37
N LYS A 46 -18.37 8.30 -0.47
CA LYS A 46 -18.74 8.71 -1.83
C LYS A 46 -18.00 7.85 -2.84
N ASP A 47 -18.75 7.27 -3.76
CA ASP A 47 -18.19 6.61 -4.93
C ASP A 47 -17.70 7.69 -5.93
N GLU A 48 -16.40 7.71 -6.19
CA GLU A 48 -15.74 8.61 -7.14
C GLU A 48 -15.54 7.95 -8.52
N GLY A 49 -16.14 6.77 -8.72
CA GLY A 49 -15.97 5.94 -9.91
C GLY A 49 -14.63 5.21 -10.00
N GLN A 50 -14.56 4.18 -10.84
CA GLN A 50 -13.35 3.36 -11.03
C GLN A 50 -12.80 2.77 -9.71
N GLU A 51 -13.67 2.29 -8.84
CA GLU A 51 -13.34 1.76 -7.52
C GLU A 51 -12.53 2.75 -6.66
N ARG A 52 -12.90 4.04 -6.74
CA ARG A 52 -12.35 5.09 -5.88
C ARG A 52 -13.39 5.53 -4.89
N VAL A 53 -12.96 5.73 -3.64
CA VAL A 53 -13.85 6.08 -2.53
C VAL A 53 -13.31 7.28 -1.77
N SER A 54 -14.17 8.24 -1.44
CA SER A 54 -13.83 9.40 -0.61
C SER A 54 -14.78 9.54 0.58
N ASN A 55 -14.57 10.54 1.43
CA ASN A 55 -15.33 10.77 2.68
C ASN A 55 -15.32 9.56 3.61
N ILE A 56 -14.18 8.90 3.75
CA ILE A 56 -14.02 7.69 4.56
C ILE A 56 -13.90 8.06 6.04
N THR A 57 -14.80 7.52 6.85
CA THR A 57 -14.92 7.74 8.30
C THR A 57 -14.71 6.46 9.13
N GLU A 58 -14.54 5.33 8.46
CA GLU A 58 -14.30 4.02 9.08
C GLU A 58 -13.07 3.34 8.49
N ALA A 59 -12.19 2.84 9.33
CA ALA A 59 -11.04 2.03 8.91
C ALA A 59 -11.45 0.56 8.78
N VAL A 60 -11.25 0.00 7.58
CA VAL A 60 -11.62 -1.39 7.25
C VAL A 60 -10.45 -2.10 6.58
N LEU A 61 -10.21 -3.35 6.97
CA LEU A 61 -9.29 -4.26 6.28
C LEU A 61 -10.07 -5.23 5.39
N TYR A 62 -9.64 -5.35 4.14
CA TYR A 62 -10.06 -6.38 3.21
C TYR A 62 -8.92 -7.38 3.02
N ILE A 63 -9.05 -8.58 3.57
CA ILE A 63 -7.96 -9.57 3.61
C ILE A 63 -8.12 -10.54 2.43
N TYR A 64 -7.02 -10.77 1.74
CA TYR A 64 -6.83 -11.74 0.67
C TYR A 64 -5.81 -12.76 1.13
N GLU A 65 -6.27 -13.96 1.42
CA GLU A 65 -5.44 -15.01 1.98
C GLU A 65 -4.73 -15.81 0.90
N ALA A 66 -3.44 -16.02 1.07
CA ALA A 66 -2.71 -16.99 0.27
C ALA A 66 -3.23 -18.40 0.54
N ASP A 67 -3.26 -19.24 -0.50
CA ASP A 67 -3.50 -20.67 -0.33
C ASP A 67 -2.43 -21.26 0.61
N ALA A 68 -2.87 -22.02 1.62
CA ALA A 68 -1.98 -22.59 2.62
C ALA A 68 -0.85 -23.46 2.02
N ALA A 69 -1.11 -24.11 0.88
CA ALA A 69 -0.12 -24.93 0.17
C ALA A 69 0.96 -24.08 -0.54
N LYS A 70 0.69 -22.80 -0.81
CA LYS A 70 1.60 -21.88 -1.51
C LYS A 70 2.17 -20.81 -0.59
N ALA A 71 1.65 -20.68 0.64
CA ALA A 71 1.97 -19.60 1.55
C ALA A 71 3.48 -19.53 1.86
N THR A 72 4.07 -18.36 1.60
CA THR A 72 5.50 -18.09 1.86
C THR A 72 5.78 -17.80 3.33
N GLY A 73 4.75 -17.52 4.12
CA GLY A 73 4.86 -16.97 5.47
C GLY A 73 5.04 -15.45 5.50
N GLN A 74 5.09 -14.80 4.34
CA GLN A 74 5.07 -13.35 4.23
C GLN A 74 3.63 -12.83 4.15
N ALA A 75 3.41 -11.66 4.76
CA ALA A 75 2.15 -10.94 4.65
C ALA A 75 2.40 -9.42 4.55
N GLY A 76 1.40 -8.66 4.11
CA GLY A 76 1.53 -7.21 4.02
C GLY A 76 0.22 -6.46 4.14
N VAL A 77 0.27 -5.29 4.80
CA VAL A 77 -0.80 -4.29 4.78
C VAL A 77 -0.59 -3.39 3.58
N ILE A 78 -1.62 -3.21 2.75
CA ILE A 78 -1.59 -2.39 1.54
C ILE A 78 -2.34 -1.09 1.79
N CYS A 79 -1.66 0.04 1.55
CA CYS A 79 -2.21 1.40 1.65
C CYS A 79 -2.40 1.97 0.24
N PRO A 80 -3.63 2.01 -0.32
CA PRO A 80 -3.89 2.60 -1.61
C PRO A 80 -3.61 4.10 -1.64
N GLY A 81 -3.27 4.66 -2.81
CA GLY A 81 -3.09 6.08 -3.01
C GLY A 81 -4.40 6.84 -3.24
N GLY A 82 -4.25 8.11 -3.60
CA GLY A 82 -5.39 9.01 -3.87
C GLY A 82 -5.23 10.38 -3.23
N GLY A 83 -4.00 10.79 -2.92
CA GLY A 83 -3.66 12.13 -2.44
C GLY A 83 -4.22 12.47 -1.05
N TYR A 84 -4.59 11.48 -0.24
CA TYR A 84 -5.33 11.66 1.01
C TYR A 84 -6.71 12.30 0.84
N ARG A 85 -7.17 12.51 -0.39
CA ARG A 85 -8.50 13.00 -0.73
C ARG A 85 -9.50 11.87 -0.95
N LEU A 86 -9.03 10.78 -1.50
CA LEU A 86 -9.78 9.55 -1.79
C LEU A 86 -8.85 8.34 -1.73
N LEU A 87 -9.37 7.14 -1.91
CA LEU A 87 -8.60 5.90 -2.07
C LEU A 87 -8.88 5.27 -3.44
N ALA A 88 -7.82 4.90 -4.16
CA ALA A 88 -7.87 4.13 -5.40
C ALA A 88 -7.91 2.63 -5.07
N MET A 89 -9.05 2.15 -4.54
CA MET A 89 -9.20 0.81 -3.97
C MET A 89 -9.01 -0.31 -5.00
N GLY A 90 -9.34 -0.11 -6.27
CA GLY A 90 -9.21 -1.12 -7.32
C GLY A 90 -7.73 -1.42 -7.60
N HIS A 91 -7.13 -0.65 -8.51
CA HIS A 91 -5.80 -0.93 -9.06
C HIS A 91 -4.61 -0.70 -8.11
N GLU A 92 -4.78 0.01 -7.00
CA GLU A 92 -3.75 0.18 -5.95
C GLU A 92 -4.07 -0.58 -4.66
N GLY A 93 -5.17 -1.33 -4.64
CA GLY A 93 -5.62 -2.13 -3.52
C GLY A 93 -5.98 -3.56 -3.94
N HIS A 94 -7.25 -3.76 -4.32
CA HIS A 94 -7.83 -5.08 -4.51
C HIS A 94 -7.14 -5.92 -5.60
N ASP A 95 -6.82 -5.35 -6.76
CA ASP A 95 -6.18 -6.09 -7.85
C ASP A 95 -4.75 -6.51 -7.49
N TYR A 96 -4.03 -5.60 -6.83
CA TYR A 96 -2.69 -5.90 -6.33
C TYR A 96 -2.72 -6.96 -5.23
N ALA A 97 -3.70 -6.90 -4.32
CA ALA A 97 -3.85 -7.87 -3.23
C ALA A 97 -4.16 -9.28 -3.73
N LYS A 98 -5.04 -9.41 -4.72
CA LYS A 98 -5.34 -10.70 -5.36
C LYS A 98 -4.08 -11.33 -5.95
N TRP A 99 -3.32 -10.55 -6.72
CA TRP A 99 -2.07 -11.02 -7.31
C TRP A 99 -1.05 -11.46 -6.25
N MET A 100 -0.93 -10.74 -5.14
CA MET A 100 -0.05 -11.12 -4.03
C MET A 100 -0.49 -12.45 -3.41
N ALA A 101 -1.80 -12.64 -3.17
CA ALA A 101 -2.34 -13.88 -2.62
C ALA A 101 -2.09 -15.08 -3.55
N GLU A 102 -2.24 -14.91 -4.88
CA GLU A 102 -1.92 -15.91 -5.89
C GLU A 102 -0.45 -16.32 -5.87
N ASN A 103 0.45 -15.40 -5.46
CA ASN A 103 1.88 -15.63 -5.29
C ASN A 103 2.29 -16.04 -3.86
N GLY A 104 1.34 -16.47 -3.05
CA GLY A 104 1.61 -17.05 -1.72
C GLY A 104 1.83 -16.01 -0.61
N ILE A 105 1.46 -14.76 -0.82
CA ILE A 105 1.62 -13.68 0.15
C ILE A 105 0.25 -13.17 0.59
N THR A 106 -0.13 -13.43 1.84
CA THR A 106 -1.38 -12.92 2.42
C THR A 106 -1.33 -11.40 2.53
N THR A 107 -2.37 -10.71 2.09
CA THR A 107 -2.42 -9.25 2.14
C THR A 107 -3.72 -8.73 2.72
N ALA A 108 -3.64 -7.54 3.31
CA ALA A 108 -4.76 -6.81 3.85
C ALA A 108 -4.81 -5.40 3.25
N VAL A 109 -5.79 -5.12 2.40
CA VAL A 109 -6.01 -3.78 1.85
C VAL A 109 -6.66 -2.92 2.90
N LEU A 110 -6.00 -1.85 3.29
CA LEU A 110 -6.50 -0.90 4.29
C LEU A 110 -7.29 0.22 3.61
N LYS A 111 -8.60 0.21 3.81
CA LYS A 111 -9.43 1.39 3.57
C LYS A 111 -9.28 2.31 4.80
N TYR A 112 -8.29 3.19 4.75
CA TYR A 112 -8.01 4.10 5.87
C TYR A 112 -8.88 5.36 5.83
N ARG A 113 -9.17 5.92 7.01
CA ARG A 113 -9.93 7.16 7.15
C ARG A 113 -9.18 8.35 6.53
N MET A 114 -9.91 9.25 5.90
CA MET A 114 -9.29 10.46 5.35
C MET A 114 -8.75 11.35 6.49
N PRO A 115 -7.57 11.95 6.34
CA PRO A 115 -6.96 12.75 7.42
C PRO A 115 -7.73 14.04 7.72
N ASN A 116 -8.23 14.72 6.70
CA ASN A 116 -8.92 16.01 6.83
C ASN A 116 -8.16 17.00 7.74
N GLY A 117 -6.83 17.13 7.53
CA GLY A 117 -5.94 17.97 8.31
C GLY A 117 -5.43 17.37 9.63
N THR A 118 -5.83 16.14 9.96
CA THR A 118 -5.39 15.41 11.18
C THR A 118 -4.54 14.21 10.78
N PRO A 119 -3.22 14.36 10.68
CA PRO A 119 -2.32 13.33 10.14
C PRO A 119 -2.28 12.05 10.98
N GLN A 120 -2.59 12.12 12.28
CA GLN A 120 -2.67 10.96 13.16
C GLN A 120 -3.71 9.94 12.66
N VAL A 121 -4.82 10.39 12.10
CA VAL A 121 -5.95 9.53 11.71
C VAL A 121 -5.53 8.37 10.79
N PRO A 122 -4.99 8.59 9.58
CA PRO A 122 -4.57 7.47 8.73
C PRO A 122 -3.37 6.70 9.29
N MET A 123 -2.47 7.39 10.04
CA MET A 123 -1.31 6.72 10.64
C MET A 123 -1.72 5.73 11.73
N GLU A 124 -2.72 6.06 12.55
CA GLU A 124 -3.30 5.16 13.53
C GLU A 124 -3.99 3.96 12.89
N ASP A 125 -4.72 4.20 11.79
CA ASP A 125 -5.37 3.13 11.04
C ASP A 125 -4.34 2.13 10.48
N ALA A 126 -3.21 2.63 9.96
CA ALA A 126 -2.14 1.77 9.45
C ALA A 126 -1.40 1.01 10.57
N ALA A 127 -1.16 1.67 11.69
CA ALA A 127 -0.54 1.03 12.85
C ALA A 127 -1.46 -0.03 13.46
N GLU A 128 -2.77 0.22 13.54
CA GLU A 128 -3.76 -0.74 14.01
C GLU A 128 -3.91 -1.93 13.04
N ALA A 129 -3.85 -1.67 11.73
CA ALA A 129 -3.85 -2.73 10.73
C ALA A 129 -2.66 -3.68 10.90
N LEU A 130 -1.45 -3.15 11.14
CA LEU A 130 -0.28 -3.96 11.44
C LEU A 130 -0.45 -4.74 12.75
N ARG A 131 -0.98 -4.11 13.80
CA ARG A 131 -1.25 -4.76 15.07
C ARG A 131 -2.23 -5.93 14.90
N TYR A 132 -3.37 -5.69 14.22
CA TYR A 132 -4.35 -6.72 13.95
C TYR A 132 -3.75 -7.91 13.20
N MET A 133 -3.03 -7.65 12.11
CA MET A 133 -2.40 -8.71 11.32
C MET A 133 -1.35 -9.50 12.10
N LYS A 134 -0.65 -8.88 13.03
CA LYS A 134 0.39 -9.51 13.85
C LYS A 134 -0.19 -10.30 15.03
N GLU A 135 -1.18 -9.74 15.71
CA GLU A 135 -1.63 -10.21 17.02
C GLU A 135 -2.95 -10.95 17.00
N GLU A 136 -3.88 -10.58 16.12
CA GLU A 136 -5.24 -11.11 16.10
C GLU A 136 -5.57 -12.00 14.90
N TYR A 137 -4.96 -11.72 13.73
CA TYR A 137 -5.24 -12.52 12.54
C TYR A 137 -4.88 -14.00 12.74
N ARG A 138 -5.86 -14.87 12.40
CA ARG A 138 -5.73 -16.34 12.49
C ARG A 138 -6.33 -16.96 11.22
N GLY A 139 -5.69 -16.72 10.08
CA GLY A 139 -6.14 -17.19 8.78
C GLY A 139 -5.51 -18.52 8.35
N LYS A 140 -5.56 -18.77 7.04
CA LYS A 140 -5.14 -20.04 6.40
C LYS A 140 -3.67 -20.39 6.60
N ALA A 141 -2.80 -19.39 6.78
CA ALA A 141 -1.37 -19.59 7.00
C ALA A 141 -0.83 -18.64 8.08
N SER A 142 0.19 -19.12 8.82
CA SER A 142 0.85 -18.29 9.83
C SER A 142 1.73 -17.22 9.18
N ILE A 143 1.71 -16.01 9.76
CA ILE A 143 2.57 -14.90 9.34
C ILE A 143 3.91 -15.00 10.09
N LYS A 144 5.01 -15.09 9.34
CA LYS A 144 6.39 -15.06 9.84
C LYS A 144 7.07 -13.71 9.62
N GLN A 145 6.70 -13.03 8.54
CA GLN A 145 7.13 -11.69 8.20
C GLN A 145 5.93 -10.83 7.80
N LEU A 146 5.77 -9.67 8.44
CA LEU A 146 4.70 -8.74 8.14
C LEU A 146 5.28 -7.42 7.62
N GLY A 147 4.94 -7.06 6.40
CA GLY A 147 5.34 -5.80 5.77
C GLY A 147 4.22 -4.79 5.67
N ILE A 148 4.59 -3.60 5.17
CA ILE A 148 3.66 -2.57 4.74
C ILE A 148 3.97 -2.16 3.31
N MET A 149 2.93 -1.94 2.52
CA MET A 149 3.05 -1.61 1.10
C MET A 149 2.17 -0.40 0.81
N GLY A 150 2.58 0.47 -0.12
CA GLY A 150 1.73 1.61 -0.39
C GLY A 150 2.05 2.30 -1.71
N PHE A 151 1.04 3.00 -2.23
CA PHE A 151 1.05 3.67 -3.52
C PHE A 151 0.86 5.18 -3.33
N SER A 152 1.68 6.02 -3.96
CA SER A 152 1.50 7.47 -3.96
C SER A 152 1.36 8.06 -2.53
N ALA A 153 0.25 8.69 -2.18
CA ALA A 153 -0.05 9.13 -0.82
C ALA A 153 -0.19 7.96 0.17
N GLY A 154 -0.68 6.78 -0.27
CA GLY A 154 -0.62 5.55 0.51
C GLY A 154 0.82 5.05 0.69
N GLY A 155 1.71 5.34 -0.26
CA GLY A 155 3.16 5.16 -0.12
C GLY A 155 3.76 6.06 0.97
N HIS A 156 3.25 7.29 1.11
CA HIS A 156 3.58 8.18 2.23
C HIS A 156 3.12 7.58 3.57
N LEU A 157 1.87 7.11 3.62
CA LEU A 157 1.33 6.46 4.80
C LEU A 157 2.17 5.23 5.20
N ALA A 158 2.49 4.38 4.24
CA ALA A 158 3.32 3.19 4.45
C ALA A 158 4.74 3.55 4.93
N ALA A 159 5.40 4.52 4.28
CA ALA A 159 6.72 4.99 4.67
C ALA A 159 6.71 5.61 6.09
N SER A 160 5.73 6.49 6.37
CA SER A 160 5.56 7.12 7.67
C SER A 160 5.34 6.10 8.79
N THR A 161 4.51 5.09 8.55
CA THR A 161 4.29 4.00 9.51
C THR A 161 5.57 3.18 9.70
N ALA A 162 6.27 2.86 8.63
CA ALA A 162 7.52 2.10 8.65
C ALA A 162 8.63 2.77 9.45
N VAL A 163 8.77 4.09 9.35
CA VAL A 163 9.77 4.85 10.12
C VAL A 163 9.28 5.27 11.53
N GLY A 164 8.01 5.01 11.86
CA GLY A 164 7.44 5.28 13.18
C GLY A 164 7.06 6.73 13.45
N SER A 165 6.46 7.37 12.46
CA SER A 165 6.05 8.77 12.56
C SER A 165 5.12 9.07 13.74
N LEU A 166 4.20 8.17 14.11
CA LEU A 166 3.36 8.34 15.30
C LEU A 166 4.21 8.49 16.56
N LYS A 167 5.15 7.57 16.78
CA LYS A 167 6.05 7.60 17.93
C LYS A 167 6.94 8.85 17.92
N ALA A 168 7.49 9.21 16.76
CA ALA A 168 8.30 10.41 16.60
C ALA A 168 7.51 11.70 16.89
N ASN A 169 6.20 11.69 16.68
CA ASN A 169 5.28 12.79 16.97
C ASN A 169 4.55 12.64 18.33
N GLY A 170 5.08 11.82 19.25
CA GLY A 170 4.66 11.77 20.64
C GLY A 170 3.64 10.71 21.02
N ASP A 171 3.19 9.86 20.09
CA ASP A 171 2.32 8.72 20.45
C ASP A 171 3.15 7.63 21.18
N THR A 172 2.78 7.35 22.42
CA THR A 172 3.44 6.35 23.28
C THR A 172 2.72 4.99 23.29
N SER A 173 1.68 4.82 22.49
CA SER A 173 0.94 3.56 22.44
C SER A 173 1.79 2.41 21.90
N ALA A 174 1.44 1.17 22.29
CA ALA A 174 2.13 -0.02 21.80
C ALA A 174 2.10 -0.13 20.27
N ARG A 175 0.99 0.26 19.60
CA ARG A 175 0.88 0.26 18.13
C ARG A 175 1.84 1.25 17.47
N ALA A 176 2.08 2.43 18.06
CA ALA A 176 3.03 3.42 17.54
C ALA A 176 4.48 2.92 17.59
N ALA A 177 4.77 1.93 18.42
CA ALA A 177 6.07 1.29 18.53
C ALA A 177 6.25 0.11 17.54
N LEU A 178 5.18 -0.38 16.92
CA LEU A 178 5.27 -1.48 15.95
C LEU A 178 6.04 -1.01 14.70
N ARG A 179 6.87 -1.91 14.20
CA ARG A 179 7.57 -1.75 12.91
C ARG A 179 7.26 -2.95 12.04
N PRO A 180 6.99 -2.74 10.75
CA PRO A 180 6.93 -3.84 9.81
C PRO A 180 8.32 -4.44 9.58
N ASP A 181 8.40 -5.69 9.14
CA ASP A 181 9.67 -6.35 8.78
C ASP A 181 10.24 -5.83 7.46
N PHE A 182 9.39 -5.28 6.57
CA PHE A 182 9.77 -4.70 5.29
C PHE A 182 8.75 -3.67 4.80
N ALA A 183 9.17 -2.84 3.85
CA ALA A 183 8.27 -1.92 3.14
C ALA A 183 8.42 -2.03 1.62
N VAL A 184 7.31 -1.94 0.87
CA VAL A 184 7.30 -1.82 -0.59
C VAL A 184 6.51 -0.58 -0.99
N LEU A 185 7.18 0.35 -1.65
CA LEU A 185 6.64 1.68 -1.92
C LEU A 185 6.60 1.93 -3.43
N PHE A 186 5.41 2.20 -3.96
CA PHE A 186 5.21 2.51 -5.36
C PHE A 186 5.03 4.02 -5.55
N TYR A 187 5.92 4.65 -6.31
CA TYR A 187 5.93 6.10 -6.58
C TYR A 187 5.50 6.93 -5.36
N PRO A 188 6.11 6.68 -4.18
CA PRO A 188 5.61 7.22 -2.92
C PRO A 188 5.81 8.73 -2.84
N VAL A 189 4.82 9.43 -2.28
CA VAL A 189 5.08 10.73 -1.69
C VAL A 189 5.94 10.51 -0.45
N VAL A 190 7.02 11.27 -0.27
CA VAL A 190 7.93 11.14 0.87
C VAL A 190 8.26 12.50 1.44
N THR A 191 8.83 13.38 0.61
CA THR A 191 9.31 14.69 1.08
C THR A 191 8.21 15.74 1.10
N GLY A 192 8.16 16.52 2.19
CA GLY A 192 7.35 17.72 2.30
C GLY A 192 8.03 18.99 1.77
N HIS A 193 9.25 18.87 1.21
CA HIS A 193 9.98 20.02 0.69
C HIS A 193 9.19 20.75 -0.42
N PRO A 194 8.95 22.08 -0.34
CA PRO A 194 7.99 22.80 -1.21
C PRO A 194 8.18 22.63 -2.71
N GLN A 195 9.42 22.44 -3.17
CA GLN A 195 9.76 22.29 -4.61
C GLN A 195 9.75 20.84 -5.09
N GLN A 196 9.53 19.87 -4.21
CA GLN A 196 9.70 18.44 -4.50
C GLN A 196 8.50 17.60 -4.06
N THR A 197 7.65 18.18 -3.21
CA THR A 197 6.47 17.51 -2.66
C THR A 197 5.33 17.37 -3.65
N HIS A 198 4.49 16.37 -3.46
CA HIS A 198 3.12 16.39 -3.99
C HIS A 198 2.26 17.27 -3.06
N LYS A 199 2.13 18.55 -3.40
CA LYS A 199 1.47 19.57 -2.57
C LYS A 199 0.07 19.13 -2.11
N GLY A 200 -0.75 18.56 -3.01
CA GLY A 200 -2.12 18.13 -2.70
C GLY A 200 -2.18 17.09 -1.58
N SER A 201 -1.26 16.13 -1.53
CA SER A 201 -1.23 15.14 -0.44
C SER A 201 -0.99 15.81 0.92
N TYR A 202 -0.04 16.74 1.00
CA TYR A 202 0.23 17.44 2.24
C TYR A 202 -0.88 18.43 2.62
N ASP A 203 -1.57 19.04 1.63
CA ASP A 203 -2.73 19.91 1.87
C ASP A 203 -3.87 19.12 2.55
N TYR A 204 -4.17 17.91 2.07
CA TYR A 204 -5.19 17.06 2.71
C TYR A 204 -4.72 16.47 4.05
N LEU A 205 -3.44 16.12 4.16
CA LEU A 205 -2.89 15.52 5.37
C LEU A 205 -2.82 16.50 6.54
N LEU A 206 -2.33 17.72 6.30
CA LEU A 206 -1.95 18.71 7.33
C LEU A 206 -2.77 20.01 7.29
N GLY A 207 -3.61 20.19 6.27
CA GLY A 207 -4.25 21.46 5.99
C GLY A 207 -3.41 22.39 5.10
N THR A 208 -4.05 23.42 4.53
CA THR A 208 -3.41 24.36 3.59
C THR A 208 -2.54 25.41 4.29
N GLU A 209 -2.85 25.71 5.55
CA GLU A 209 -2.15 26.74 6.37
C GLU A 209 -0.97 26.15 7.19
N ARG A 210 -0.49 24.96 6.82
CA ARG A 210 0.59 24.28 7.52
C ARG A 210 1.92 25.03 7.43
N THR A 211 2.70 24.98 8.49
CA THR A 211 4.09 25.45 8.51
C THR A 211 5.03 24.41 7.90
N GLN A 212 6.24 24.82 7.51
CA GLN A 212 7.27 23.87 7.09
C GLN A 212 7.68 22.96 8.24
N GLU A 213 7.78 23.48 9.46
CA GLU A 213 8.09 22.68 10.66
C GLU A 213 7.09 21.53 10.86
N LEU A 214 5.78 21.81 10.70
CA LEU A 214 4.76 20.77 10.78
C LEU A 214 4.90 19.77 9.63
N THR A 215 5.19 20.25 8.44
CA THR A 215 5.42 19.39 7.26
C THR A 215 6.60 18.46 7.48
N ASP A 216 7.71 18.96 8.02
CA ASP A 216 8.92 18.19 8.31
C ASP A 216 8.66 17.05 9.31
N LYS A 217 7.81 17.30 10.32
CA LYS A 217 7.38 16.27 11.30
C LYS A 217 6.63 15.08 10.67
N TRP A 218 6.14 15.23 9.46
CA TRP A 218 5.43 14.18 8.72
C TRP A 218 6.12 13.84 7.40
N SER A 219 7.39 14.15 7.26
CA SER A 219 8.23 13.80 6.11
C SER A 219 9.10 12.60 6.46
N PRO A 220 8.79 11.39 5.94
CA PRO A 220 9.47 10.13 6.33
C PRO A 220 10.99 10.17 6.25
N GLU A 221 11.56 10.86 5.26
CA GLU A 221 13.01 10.97 5.10
C GLU A 221 13.70 11.77 6.22
N LEU A 222 12.96 12.63 6.92
CA LEU A 222 13.49 13.41 8.05
C LEU A 222 13.31 12.69 9.40
N ILE A 223 12.44 11.67 9.45
CA ILE A 223 12.08 10.92 10.65
C ILE A 223 12.81 9.58 10.72
N ALA A 224 13.18 9.02 9.57
CA ALA A 224 13.80 7.70 9.48
C ALA A 224 14.94 7.54 10.49
N GLY A 225 14.92 6.41 11.19
CA GLY A 225 15.93 6.01 12.17
C GLY A 225 16.48 4.63 11.86
N LYS A 226 17.43 4.15 12.67
CA LYS A 226 18.08 2.85 12.47
C LYS A 226 17.15 1.64 12.64
N ASP A 227 15.95 1.85 13.15
CA ASP A 227 14.89 0.87 13.31
C ASP A 227 13.92 0.81 12.10
N ALA A 228 14.17 1.60 11.06
CA ALA A 228 13.41 1.51 9.83
C ALA A 228 13.66 0.16 9.13
N PRO A 229 12.64 -0.44 8.50
CA PRO A 229 12.77 -1.74 7.85
C PRO A 229 13.48 -1.65 6.51
N GLN A 230 13.94 -2.80 6.03
CA GLN A 230 14.40 -2.92 4.65
C GLN A 230 13.27 -2.53 3.68
N THR A 231 13.62 -1.77 2.63
CA THR A 231 12.62 -1.10 1.79
C THR A 231 12.93 -1.27 0.30
N LEU A 232 11.91 -1.62 -0.48
CA LEU A 232 11.92 -1.56 -1.94
C LEU A 232 11.08 -0.37 -2.42
N MET A 233 11.61 0.41 -3.35
CA MET A 233 10.88 1.49 -4.03
C MET A 233 10.80 1.23 -5.52
N ILE A 234 9.63 1.44 -6.13
CA ILE A 234 9.37 1.24 -7.57
C ILE A 234 8.63 2.45 -8.11
N LEU A 235 9.16 3.09 -9.14
CA LEU A 235 8.59 4.33 -9.68
C LEU A 235 8.93 4.51 -11.17
N SER A 236 8.32 5.51 -11.82
CA SER A 236 8.65 5.91 -13.18
C SER A 236 9.56 7.13 -13.19
N SER A 237 10.51 7.19 -14.12
CA SER A 237 11.47 8.29 -14.22
C SER A 237 10.83 9.61 -14.71
N ASP A 238 9.69 9.51 -15.40
CA ASP A 238 8.91 10.62 -15.96
C ASP A 238 7.70 11.02 -15.10
N ASP A 239 7.66 10.62 -13.82
CA ASP A 239 6.58 10.99 -12.91
C ASP A 239 6.63 12.49 -12.58
N ALA A 240 5.69 13.24 -13.16
CA ALA A 240 5.54 14.68 -12.94
C ALA A 240 4.65 15.03 -11.73
N SER A 241 3.86 14.08 -11.22
CA SER A 241 2.97 14.28 -10.07
C SER A 241 3.70 14.13 -8.75
N VAL A 242 4.47 13.03 -8.64
CA VAL A 242 5.36 12.77 -7.51
C VAL A 242 6.77 12.58 -8.06
N PRO A 243 7.57 13.64 -8.17
CA PRO A 243 8.88 13.57 -8.80
C PRO A 243 9.77 12.50 -8.19
N PRO A 244 10.60 11.80 -9.00
CA PRO A 244 11.50 10.71 -8.55
C PRO A 244 12.39 11.06 -7.36
N ILE A 245 12.64 12.34 -7.14
CA ILE A 245 13.42 12.84 -5.99
C ILE A 245 12.84 12.40 -4.65
N ASN A 246 11.51 12.16 -4.54
CA ASN A 246 10.89 11.63 -3.33
C ASN A 246 11.50 10.27 -2.96
N SER A 247 11.53 9.34 -3.90
CA SER A 247 12.08 8.01 -3.68
C SER A 247 13.59 8.00 -3.54
N THR A 248 14.32 8.79 -4.36
CA THR A 248 15.79 8.80 -4.31
C THR A 248 16.32 9.44 -3.03
N LYS A 249 15.66 10.46 -2.49
CA LYS A 249 16.01 11.00 -1.16
C LYS A 249 15.83 9.94 -0.07
N PHE A 250 14.69 9.28 -0.05
CA PHE A 250 14.43 8.27 0.97
C PHE A 250 15.38 7.09 0.88
N TYR A 251 15.68 6.64 -0.35
CA TYR A 251 16.70 5.61 -0.59
C TYR A 251 18.05 6.03 -0.01
N ASN A 252 18.52 7.25 -0.28
CA ASN A 252 19.81 7.73 0.21
C ASN A 252 19.85 7.79 1.75
N VAL A 253 18.81 8.32 2.38
CA VAL A 253 18.68 8.37 3.84
C VAL A 253 18.76 6.98 4.46
N LEU A 254 18.02 6.01 3.94
CA LEU A 254 18.07 4.63 4.44
C LEU A 254 19.48 4.04 4.27
N ARG A 255 20.12 4.23 3.11
CA ARG A 255 21.47 3.72 2.83
C ARG A 255 22.54 4.34 3.73
N GLU A 256 22.46 5.65 3.99
CA GLU A 256 23.36 6.36 4.92
C GLU A 256 23.24 5.84 6.36
N MET A 257 22.04 5.38 6.74
CA MET A 257 21.80 4.74 8.05
C MET A 257 22.20 3.26 8.09
N GLY A 258 22.69 2.69 6.98
CA GLY A 258 23.05 1.27 6.89
C GLY A 258 21.86 0.32 6.71
N ILE A 259 20.66 0.86 6.42
CA ILE A 259 19.45 0.06 6.22
C ILE A 259 19.43 -0.48 4.77
N PRO A 260 19.15 -1.78 4.56
CA PRO A 260 18.97 -2.33 3.22
C PRO A 260 17.84 -1.63 2.48
N ALA A 261 18.15 -1.05 1.34
CA ALA A 261 17.17 -0.40 0.47
C ALA A 261 17.47 -0.72 -0.98
N SER A 262 16.40 -0.91 -1.77
CA SER A 262 16.45 -1.11 -3.21
C SER A 262 15.53 -0.10 -3.90
N ILE A 263 15.94 0.35 -5.08
CA ILE A 263 15.14 1.26 -5.89
C ILE A 263 15.13 0.80 -7.35
N ASN A 264 13.95 0.72 -7.94
CA ASN A 264 13.75 0.40 -9.35
C ASN A 264 13.04 1.58 -10.03
N ILE A 265 13.76 2.28 -10.90
CA ILE A 265 13.25 3.42 -11.65
C ILE A 265 12.97 2.96 -13.07
N LEU A 266 11.70 2.80 -13.41
CA LEU A 266 11.23 2.40 -14.72
C LEU A 266 11.34 3.59 -15.72
N PRO A 267 11.63 3.35 -16.99
CA PRO A 267 11.93 4.43 -17.94
C PRO A 267 10.84 5.46 -18.14
N SER A 268 9.57 5.05 -18.06
CA SER A 268 8.40 5.91 -18.27
C SER A 268 7.13 5.30 -17.69
N GLY A 269 6.03 6.05 -17.72
CA GLY A 269 4.70 5.60 -17.30
C GLY A 269 3.98 6.60 -16.41
N GLY A 270 4.66 7.69 -16.04
CA GLY A 270 4.10 8.73 -15.18
C GLY A 270 3.70 8.19 -13.81
N HIS A 271 2.59 8.70 -13.30
CA HIS A 271 2.09 8.43 -11.96
C HIS A 271 0.83 7.57 -11.94
N GLY A 272 0.61 6.80 -10.85
CA GLY A 272 -0.68 6.18 -10.56
C GLY A 272 -1.05 4.97 -11.44
N TRP A 273 -0.05 4.29 -12.00
CA TRP A 273 -0.31 3.11 -12.84
C TRP A 273 -0.77 1.88 -12.04
N GLY A 274 -0.35 1.73 -10.78
CA GLY A 274 -0.76 0.64 -9.90
C GLY A 274 -0.68 -0.74 -10.58
N PHE A 275 -1.76 -1.51 -10.46
CA PHE A 275 -1.85 -2.85 -11.05
C PHE A 275 -2.51 -2.86 -12.45
N ARG A 276 -2.59 -1.73 -13.15
CA ARG A 276 -3.26 -1.63 -14.45
C ARG A 276 -2.54 -2.42 -15.54
N ASP A 277 -3.29 -3.18 -16.33
CA ASP A 277 -2.76 -3.95 -17.46
C ASP A 277 -2.18 -3.06 -18.58
N SER A 278 -2.67 -1.83 -18.68
CA SER A 278 -2.16 -0.86 -19.64
C SER A 278 -0.75 -0.33 -19.31
N PHE A 279 -0.21 -0.64 -18.12
CA PHE A 279 1.12 -0.19 -17.77
C PHE A 279 2.19 -1.05 -18.45
N LYS A 280 2.95 -0.43 -19.33
CA LYS A 280 3.94 -1.09 -20.21
C LYS A 280 4.98 -1.95 -19.46
N TYR A 281 5.36 -1.54 -18.26
CA TYR A 281 6.40 -2.21 -17.48
C TYR A 281 5.85 -3.07 -16.34
N LYS A 282 4.55 -3.46 -16.42
CA LYS A 282 3.90 -4.26 -15.38
C LYS A 282 4.67 -5.55 -15.08
N ALA A 283 4.99 -6.34 -16.09
CA ALA A 283 5.71 -7.60 -15.91
C ALA A 283 7.12 -7.39 -15.28
N ILE A 284 7.81 -6.31 -15.64
CA ILE A 284 9.16 -6.02 -15.12
C ILE A 284 9.12 -5.71 -13.63
N TRP A 285 8.21 -4.83 -13.19
CA TRP A 285 8.17 -4.52 -11.76
C TRP A 285 7.64 -5.69 -10.93
N GLN A 286 6.71 -6.49 -11.47
CA GLN A 286 6.21 -7.69 -10.80
C GLN A 286 7.34 -8.69 -10.56
N GLU A 287 8.14 -8.98 -11.59
CA GLU A 287 9.29 -9.88 -11.47
C GLU A 287 10.32 -9.35 -10.46
N THR A 288 10.71 -8.08 -10.60
CA THR A 288 11.66 -7.42 -9.69
C THR A 288 11.19 -7.50 -8.24
N MET A 289 9.92 -7.21 -8.01
CA MET A 289 9.34 -7.25 -6.67
C MET A 289 9.34 -8.67 -6.09
N MET A 290 8.92 -9.68 -6.87
CA MET A 290 8.88 -11.06 -6.37
C MET A 290 10.29 -11.60 -6.10
N GLN A 291 11.28 -11.28 -6.92
CA GLN A 291 12.68 -11.62 -6.66
C GLN A 291 13.18 -10.95 -5.37
N TRP A 292 12.83 -9.69 -5.14
CA TRP A 292 13.18 -9.00 -3.91
C TRP A 292 12.48 -9.62 -2.69
N MET A 293 11.17 -9.92 -2.77
CA MET A 293 10.42 -10.59 -1.70
C MET A 293 11.05 -11.96 -1.34
N GLU A 294 11.46 -12.73 -2.35
CA GLU A 294 12.16 -14.00 -2.12
C GLU A 294 13.52 -13.80 -1.43
N SER A 295 14.27 -12.78 -1.83
CA SER A 295 15.60 -12.48 -1.27
C SER A 295 15.58 -12.09 0.22
N ILE A 296 14.46 -11.56 0.70
CA ILE A 296 14.28 -11.12 2.10
C ILE A 296 13.52 -12.14 2.97
N ARG A 297 13.06 -13.26 2.40
CA ARG A 297 12.24 -14.26 3.10
C ARG A 297 13.05 -14.91 4.24
N LYS A 298 12.43 -14.99 5.43
CA LYS A 298 12.99 -15.62 6.64
C LYS A 298 12.53 -17.08 6.79
#